data_8965abaafa8aeccd8a262e34dde1a35d
#
_entry.id   8965abaafa8aeccd8a262e34dde1a35d
#
_cell.length_a   1.000
_cell.length_b   1.000
_cell.length_c   1.000
_cell.angle_alpha   90.00
_cell.angle_beta   90.00
_cell.angle_gamma   90.00
#
_symmetry.space_group_name_H-M   'P 1'
#
loop_
_entity.id
_entity.type
_entity.pdbx_description
1 polymer ?
#
loop_
_entity_poly.entity_id
_entity_poly.type
_entity_poly.pdbx_seq_one_letter_code
_entity_poly.pdbx_strand_id
1 'polypeptide(L)'
;MGDSESTFRIQGRKVTTPVPWRTEPGGEVNGDLPYSLAGEYLLKRLLASGGHGSVYEAEHRILGRRVAVKVLHPHLADQGEMLQRFVREARIVNQIRHPNVVDIHDFGMMPDGSPYYVMELLEGRTLSQLVQERGRMSAERALAYLEPVCMALGAAHQAGIVHRDLKASNVLVVEDGPTPQVKLLDFGIAKVLQPAGGQEGLTLAGQRLGTAYAMAPEQLRGGPINPNTDVYALGVLLFQLLTGRYPFQSKDRMELERLHLEAPPPRPSACAPVSLAVDAVVLRCLEKEAERRFPHTAAFLTALRQAVDTQGLASADGRAGQALALHAEVEIAEGAHDDEVFHASLADVLDRLERELRQMGFLLALQVGTAQLGIRLLEVDRPLSASEACALRTALERMFLEVSEQARRLGAQLHLCVHVGMVEVRGEASDLEVLGGPLTELSTWVTQAPGALHMTPSAAQILEFGA
;
A
#
# COMPACT_ATOMS: atom_id res chain seq x y z
N MET A 1 -10.08 23.87 50.00
CA MET A 1 -9.64 22.91 51.01
C MET A 1 -10.20 21.55 50.62
N GLY A 2 -9.34 20.63 50.30
CA GLY A 2 -9.71 19.27 49.93
C GLY A 2 -8.90 18.78 48.74
N ASP A 3 -7.59 18.57 48.93
CA ASP A 3 -6.68 17.89 47.97
C ASP A 3 -7.12 16.43 47.90
N SER A 4 -7.59 16.02 46.73
CA SER A 4 -7.78 14.61 46.38
C SER A 4 -6.54 14.07 45.69
N GLU A 5 -5.57 13.61 46.48
CA GLU A 5 -4.48 12.73 46.02
C GLU A 5 -5.10 11.41 45.54
N SER A 6 -5.05 11.18 44.25
CA SER A 6 -5.35 9.87 43.65
C SER A 6 -4.12 8.98 43.74
N THR A 7 -4.00 8.26 44.85
CA THR A 7 -2.94 7.29 45.11
C THR A 7 -3.28 5.96 44.41
N PHE A 8 -2.62 5.63 43.30
CA PHE A 8 -2.66 4.29 42.75
C PHE A 8 -1.63 3.41 43.51
N ARG A 9 -2.12 2.36 44.18
CA ARG A 9 -1.27 1.34 44.80
C ARG A 9 -1.00 0.22 43.83
N ILE A 10 0.26 0.08 43.41
CA ILE A 10 0.78 -1.14 42.81
C ILE A 10 1.79 -1.72 43.80
N GLN A 11 1.46 -2.91 44.35
CA GLN A 11 2.32 -3.71 45.24
C GLN A 11 3.11 -2.96 46.33
N GLY A 12 2.39 -2.39 47.34
CA GLY A 12 2.85 -2.26 48.72
C GLY A 12 4.12 -1.45 49.05
N ARG A 13 4.76 -0.68 48.16
CA ARG A 13 5.91 0.16 48.47
C ARG A 13 5.66 1.64 48.23
N LYS A 14 5.99 2.46 49.23
CA LYS A 14 6.04 3.94 49.14
C LYS A 14 7.27 4.31 48.28
N VAL A 15 7.05 5.08 47.23
CA VAL A 15 8.12 5.68 46.42
C VAL A 15 8.41 7.06 46.99
N THR A 16 9.67 7.30 47.36
CA THR A 16 10.16 8.60 47.79
C THR A 16 10.57 9.45 46.59
N THR A 17 10.28 10.74 46.69
CA THR A 17 10.39 11.79 45.65
C THR A 17 11.73 11.87 44.93
N PRO A 18 11.73 12.18 43.63
CA PRO A 18 12.93 12.21 42.77
C PRO A 18 13.70 13.53 42.83
N VAL A 19 15.00 13.43 42.52
CA VAL A 19 15.89 14.58 42.30
C VAL A 19 15.72 15.02 40.80
N PRO A 20 15.52 16.32 40.53
CA PRO A 20 15.31 16.77 39.14
C PRO A 20 16.62 16.75 38.36
N TRP A 21 16.61 16.13 37.19
CA TRP A 21 17.72 16.18 36.22
C TRP A 21 17.58 17.43 35.34
N ARG A 22 18.71 18.13 35.15
CA ARG A 22 18.82 19.27 34.24
C ARG A 22 19.41 18.80 32.93
N THR A 23 18.70 19.03 31.81
CA THR A 23 19.29 19.01 30.48
C THR A 23 19.90 20.38 30.18
N GLU A 24 21.20 20.43 29.92
CA GLU A 24 21.80 21.57 29.21
C GLU A 24 21.58 21.38 27.70
N PRO A 25 21.24 22.44 26.96
CA PRO A 25 21.06 22.34 25.51
C PRO A 25 22.45 22.33 24.85
N GLY A 26 22.83 21.22 24.20
CA GLY A 26 24.00 21.16 23.33
C GLY A 26 25.05 20.09 23.59
N GLY A 27 24.81 19.09 24.43
CA GLY A 27 25.74 17.97 24.67
C GLY A 27 25.49 16.78 23.75
N GLU A 28 26.50 16.35 22.99
CA GLU A 28 26.54 15.04 22.35
C GLU A 28 26.31 13.96 23.41
N VAL A 29 25.35 13.07 23.16
CA VAL A 29 25.02 11.94 24.04
C VAL A 29 26.13 10.89 23.91
N ASN A 30 27.21 11.06 24.65
CA ASN A 30 28.18 10.01 24.85
C ASN A 30 27.72 9.10 26.01
N GLY A 31 27.28 7.96 25.70
CA GLY A 31 27.59 6.61 26.13
C GLY A 31 27.20 6.13 27.51
N ASP A 32 26.85 6.88 28.51
CA ASP A 32 26.48 6.34 29.83
C ASP A 32 25.07 6.77 30.23
N LEU A 33 24.09 5.90 29.96
CA LEU A 33 22.72 6.05 30.47
C LEU A 33 22.70 5.63 31.96
N PRO A 34 22.48 6.54 32.91
CA PRO A 34 22.72 6.27 34.35
C PRO A 34 21.54 5.56 35.03
N TYR A 35 20.59 4.93 34.30
CA TYR A 35 19.35 4.47 34.93
C TYR A 35 19.15 2.96 34.87
N SER A 36 18.92 2.35 36.04
CA SER A 36 18.26 1.06 36.15
C SER A 36 16.74 1.30 36.29
N LEU A 37 15.95 0.70 35.42
CA LEU A 37 14.49 0.75 35.46
C LEU A 37 14.01 -0.07 36.65
N ALA A 38 13.19 0.51 37.54
CA ALA A 38 12.53 -0.21 38.63
C ALA A 38 13.38 -1.31 39.34
N GLY A 39 14.70 -1.22 39.25
CA GLY A 39 15.67 -2.17 39.83
C GLY A 39 15.93 -3.43 39.00
N GLU A 40 15.19 -3.73 37.94
CA GLU A 40 15.30 -5.01 37.22
C GLU A 40 15.92 -4.89 35.82
N TYR A 41 15.72 -3.78 35.10
CA TYR A 41 16.27 -3.60 33.77
C TYR A 41 17.30 -2.47 33.71
N LEU A 42 18.45 -2.73 33.10
CA LEU A 42 19.52 -1.77 32.88
C LEU A 42 19.52 -1.33 31.42
N LEU A 43 19.23 -0.05 31.15
CA LEU A 43 19.31 0.52 29.81
C LEU A 43 20.76 0.58 29.34
N LYS A 44 21.01 0.09 28.11
CA LYS A 44 22.35 -0.01 27.49
C LYS A 44 22.57 1.05 26.42
N ARG A 45 21.73 1.06 25.40
CA ARG A 45 21.86 2.00 24.29
C ARG A 45 20.49 2.34 23.67
N LEU A 46 20.40 3.50 23.07
CA LEU A 46 19.23 3.93 22.29
C LEU A 46 19.19 3.14 20.98
N LEU A 47 18.05 2.51 20.68
CA LEU A 47 17.78 1.81 19.42
C LEU A 47 17.02 2.70 18.44
N ALA A 48 16.00 3.42 18.93
CA ALA A 48 15.17 4.31 18.12
C ALA A 48 14.56 5.41 18.99
N SER A 49 14.31 6.58 18.40
CA SER A 49 13.54 7.65 19.03
C SER A 49 12.48 8.16 18.07
N GLY A 50 11.27 8.37 18.58
CA GLY A 50 10.11 8.83 17.83
C GLY A 50 9.32 9.90 18.59
N GLY A 51 8.18 10.34 18.02
CA GLY A 51 7.36 11.41 18.60
C GLY A 51 6.72 11.10 19.95
N HIS A 52 6.51 9.83 20.24
CA HIS A 52 5.82 9.40 21.48
C HIS A 52 6.77 8.83 22.52
N GLY A 53 7.99 8.46 22.15
CA GLY A 53 8.92 7.84 23.08
C GLY A 53 10.20 7.36 22.42
N SER A 54 11.06 6.79 23.23
CA SER A 54 12.35 6.22 22.83
C SER A 54 12.41 4.73 23.15
N VAL A 55 13.05 3.96 22.28
CA VAL A 55 13.26 2.52 22.45
C VAL A 55 14.74 2.29 22.76
N TYR A 56 15.00 1.58 23.85
CA TYR A 56 16.35 1.26 24.33
C TYR A 56 16.56 -0.25 24.31
N GLU A 57 17.76 -0.68 23.99
CA GLU A 57 18.25 -1.99 24.39
C GLU A 57 18.50 -1.99 25.89
N ALA A 58 18.05 -3.03 26.57
CA ALA A 58 18.22 -3.19 28.00
C ALA A 58 18.53 -4.65 28.37
N GLU A 59 19.04 -4.85 29.61
CA GLU A 59 19.35 -6.15 30.15
C GLU A 59 18.70 -6.31 31.52
N HIS A 60 18.03 -7.42 31.73
CA HIS A 60 17.48 -7.77 33.04
C HIS A 60 18.60 -8.10 34.00
N ARG A 61 18.77 -7.33 35.10
CA ARG A 61 19.93 -7.36 36.00
C ARG A 61 20.21 -8.72 36.63
N ILE A 62 19.17 -9.51 36.91
CA ILE A 62 19.31 -10.81 37.57
C ILE A 62 19.44 -11.93 36.54
N LEU A 63 18.65 -11.89 35.47
CA LEU A 63 18.57 -12.99 34.50
C LEU A 63 19.56 -12.84 33.35
N GLY A 64 20.19 -11.67 33.16
CA GLY A 64 21.06 -11.39 32.02
C GLY A 64 20.33 -11.37 30.65
N ARG A 65 19.01 -11.42 30.66
CA ARG A 65 18.21 -11.45 29.42
C ARG A 65 18.21 -10.08 28.76
N ARG A 66 18.59 -10.04 27.48
CA ARG A 66 18.50 -8.83 26.64
C ARG A 66 17.05 -8.61 26.21
N VAL A 67 16.58 -7.38 26.29
CA VAL A 67 15.21 -6.95 25.96
C VAL A 67 15.23 -5.58 25.29
N ALA A 68 14.14 -5.19 24.65
CA ALA A 68 13.90 -3.81 24.23
C ALA A 68 12.92 -3.15 25.23
N VAL A 69 13.19 -1.89 25.56
CA VAL A 69 12.35 -1.10 26.48
C VAL A 69 11.90 0.17 25.78
N LYS A 70 10.61 0.32 25.59
CA LYS A 70 10.00 1.55 25.05
C LYS A 70 9.53 2.43 26.19
N VAL A 71 10.09 3.64 26.27
CA VAL A 71 9.80 4.64 27.30
C VAL A 71 9.03 5.80 26.66
N LEU A 72 7.89 6.17 27.24
CA LEU A 72 7.14 7.36 26.82
C LEU A 72 7.93 8.61 27.19
N HIS A 73 7.93 9.63 26.32
CA HIS A 73 8.61 10.89 26.65
C HIS A 73 7.99 11.59 27.86
N PRO A 74 8.80 12.16 28.80
CA PRO A 74 8.29 12.76 30.05
C PRO A 74 7.21 13.83 29.83
N HIS A 75 7.38 14.69 28.82
CA HIS A 75 6.40 15.74 28.51
C HIS A 75 5.02 15.22 28.03
N LEU A 76 4.94 13.92 27.67
CA LEU A 76 3.69 13.24 27.31
C LEU A 76 3.13 12.43 28.50
N ALA A 77 3.97 12.08 29.47
CA ALA A 77 3.56 11.32 30.65
C ALA A 77 2.60 12.13 31.54
N ASP A 78 2.77 13.45 31.61
CA ASP A 78 1.91 14.36 32.36
C ASP A 78 0.51 14.52 31.73
N GLN A 79 0.34 14.13 30.46
CA GLN A 79 -0.93 14.10 29.77
C GLN A 79 -1.63 12.77 30.07
N GLY A 80 -2.51 12.71 31.05
CA GLY A 80 -3.19 11.48 31.50
C GLY A 80 -3.82 10.66 30.38
N GLU A 81 -4.27 11.32 29.30
CA GLU A 81 -4.78 10.68 28.10
C GLU A 81 -3.70 9.90 27.33
N MET A 82 -2.48 10.44 27.20
CA MET A 82 -1.35 9.78 26.53
C MET A 82 -0.87 8.57 27.33
N LEU A 83 -0.84 8.64 28.64
CA LEU A 83 -0.56 7.51 29.52
C LEU A 83 -1.57 6.37 29.30
N GLN A 84 -2.87 6.69 29.30
CA GLN A 84 -3.91 5.69 29.07
C GLN A 84 -3.78 5.03 27.69
N ARG A 85 -3.43 5.78 26.66
CA ARG A 85 -3.17 5.27 25.31
C ARG A 85 -1.99 4.31 25.29
N PHE A 86 -0.87 4.68 25.90
CA PHE A 86 0.34 3.87 25.98
C PHE A 86 0.09 2.53 26.71
N VAL A 87 -0.60 2.56 27.84
CA VAL A 87 -1.01 1.35 28.58
C VAL A 87 -1.96 0.48 27.75
N ARG A 88 -2.92 1.11 27.07
CA ARG A 88 -3.88 0.40 26.23
C ARG A 88 -3.20 -0.27 25.03
N GLU A 89 -2.21 0.38 24.42
CA GLU A 89 -1.40 -0.19 23.35
C GLU A 89 -0.73 -1.48 23.81
N ALA A 90 0.01 -1.43 24.92
CA ALA A 90 0.67 -2.61 25.48
C ALA A 90 -0.31 -3.76 25.80
N ARG A 91 -1.49 -3.46 26.38
CA ARG A 91 -2.52 -4.47 26.69
C ARG A 91 -3.10 -5.13 25.45
N ILE A 92 -3.36 -4.35 24.40
CA ILE A 92 -3.95 -4.84 23.16
C ILE A 92 -2.97 -5.74 22.41
N VAL A 93 -1.71 -5.31 22.27
CA VAL A 93 -0.66 -6.12 21.65
C VAL A 93 -0.52 -7.47 22.37
N ASN A 94 -0.55 -7.47 23.71
CA ASN A 94 -0.46 -8.69 24.51
C ASN A 94 -1.68 -9.64 24.36
N GLN A 95 -2.84 -9.12 23.93
CA GLN A 95 -4.02 -9.96 23.65
C GLN A 95 -3.94 -10.73 22.34
N ILE A 96 -3.20 -10.22 21.32
CA ILE A 96 -3.15 -10.81 19.98
C ILE A 96 -2.38 -12.14 19.97
N ARG A 97 -1.32 -12.29 20.75
CA ARG A 97 -0.49 -13.51 20.91
C ARG A 97 -0.19 -14.21 19.58
N HIS A 98 0.45 -13.53 18.66
CA HIS A 98 0.76 -14.05 17.34
C HIS A 98 2.28 -14.02 17.10
N PRO A 99 2.90 -15.05 16.49
CA PRO A 99 4.35 -15.11 16.27
C PRO A 99 4.90 -13.93 15.45
N ASN A 100 4.08 -13.32 14.60
CA ASN A 100 4.46 -12.16 13.80
C ASN A 100 4.03 -10.81 14.42
N VAL A 101 3.68 -10.78 15.70
CA VAL A 101 3.47 -9.55 16.48
C VAL A 101 4.56 -9.49 17.55
N VAL A 102 5.08 -8.30 17.85
CA VAL A 102 6.06 -8.11 18.92
C VAL A 102 5.48 -8.56 20.26
N ASP A 103 6.25 -9.34 21.03
CA ASP A 103 5.81 -9.82 22.34
C ASP A 103 6.16 -8.83 23.45
N ILE A 104 5.17 -8.39 24.24
CA ILE A 104 5.34 -7.49 25.38
C ILE A 104 5.39 -8.31 26.66
N HIS A 105 6.51 -8.24 27.38
CA HIS A 105 6.78 -9.05 28.54
C HIS A 105 6.35 -8.38 29.86
N ASP A 106 6.50 -7.04 29.97
CA ASP A 106 6.30 -6.33 31.22
C ASP A 106 5.93 -4.86 30.97
N PHE A 107 5.39 -4.21 32.01
CA PHE A 107 5.03 -2.79 32.01
C PHE A 107 5.40 -2.18 33.37
N GLY A 108 5.93 -0.96 33.36
CA GLY A 108 6.32 -0.28 34.59
C GLY A 108 6.41 1.22 34.47
N MET A 109 6.92 1.84 35.55
CA MET A 109 7.16 3.29 35.61
C MET A 109 8.63 3.55 35.89
N MET A 110 9.22 4.50 35.17
CA MET A 110 10.55 5.03 35.46
C MET A 110 10.56 5.82 36.78
N PRO A 111 11.72 6.07 37.39
CA PRO A 111 11.82 6.89 38.59
C PRO A 111 11.28 8.33 38.42
N ASP A 112 11.32 8.86 37.21
CA ASP A 112 10.77 10.18 36.85
C ASP A 112 9.25 10.18 36.57
N GLY A 113 8.59 9.03 36.73
CA GLY A 113 7.16 8.87 36.44
C GLY A 113 6.83 8.54 35.00
N SER A 114 7.80 8.46 34.08
CA SER A 114 7.57 8.09 32.70
C SER A 114 7.19 6.60 32.60
N PRO A 115 6.10 6.23 31.92
CA PRO A 115 5.73 4.84 31.74
C PRO A 115 6.64 4.17 30.70
N TYR A 116 6.90 2.89 30.90
CA TYR A 116 7.60 2.06 29.93
C TYR A 116 6.95 0.68 29.79
N TYR A 117 7.21 0.03 28.66
CA TYR A 117 6.99 -1.41 28.53
C TYR A 117 8.23 -2.12 27.99
N VAL A 118 8.34 -3.38 28.40
CA VAL A 118 9.45 -4.27 28.04
C VAL A 118 8.94 -5.23 26.98
N MET A 119 9.71 -5.40 25.91
CA MET A 119 9.37 -6.28 24.81
C MET A 119 10.57 -7.11 24.36
N GLU A 120 10.33 -8.12 23.54
CA GLU A 120 11.40 -8.89 22.92
C GLU A 120 12.37 -7.96 22.16
N LEU A 121 13.69 -8.21 22.33
CA LEU A 121 14.70 -7.54 21.52
C LEU A 121 14.84 -8.25 20.20
N LEU A 122 14.58 -7.52 19.11
CA LEU A 122 14.65 -8.03 17.76
C LEU A 122 15.87 -7.44 17.05
N GLU A 123 16.74 -8.28 16.53
CA GLU A 123 17.91 -7.88 15.74
C GLU A 123 17.56 -8.00 14.27
N GLY A 124 17.16 -6.90 13.66
CA GLY A 124 16.68 -6.87 12.28
C GLY A 124 16.64 -5.46 11.71
N ARG A 125 16.04 -5.33 10.51
CA ARG A 125 15.85 -4.06 9.82
C ARG A 125 14.37 -3.85 9.54
N THR A 126 13.91 -2.61 9.64
CA THR A 126 12.54 -2.28 9.22
C THR A 126 12.42 -2.37 7.70
N LEU A 127 11.22 -2.63 7.19
CA LEU A 127 10.97 -2.58 5.74
C LEU A 127 11.33 -1.21 5.15
N SER A 128 11.19 -0.13 5.94
CA SER A 128 11.62 1.22 5.53
C SER A 128 13.13 1.28 5.27
N GLN A 129 13.94 0.71 6.17
CA GLN A 129 15.39 0.63 5.99
C GLN A 129 15.76 -0.26 4.79
N LEU A 130 15.09 -1.40 4.64
CA LEU A 130 15.32 -2.29 3.50
C LEU A 130 14.99 -1.62 2.16
N VAL A 131 13.91 -0.84 2.07
CA VAL A 131 13.58 -0.07 0.86
C VAL A 131 14.62 1.03 0.61
N GLN A 132 15.11 1.72 1.65
CA GLN A 132 16.15 2.74 1.51
C GLN A 132 17.49 2.15 1.03
N GLU A 133 17.87 0.99 1.53
CA GLU A 133 19.14 0.33 1.22
C GLU A 133 19.12 -0.39 -0.14
N ARG A 134 18.03 -1.10 -0.43
CA ARG A 134 17.94 -2.01 -1.59
C ARG A 134 17.10 -1.45 -2.74
N GLY A 135 16.37 -0.36 -2.51
CA GLY A 135 15.41 0.18 -3.47
C GLY A 135 14.16 -0.68 -3.59
N ARG A 136 13.65 -0.80 -4.81
CA ARG A 136 12.48 -1.62 -5.13
C ARG A 136 12.76 -3.12 -4.97
N MET A 137 11.71 -3.88 -4.68
CA MET A 137 11.76 -5.34 -4.52
C MET A 137 10.90 -6.04 -5.58
N SER A 138 11.20 -7.31 -5.85
CA SER A 138 10.34 -8.14 -6.69
C SER A 138 9.01 -8.44 -5.96
N ALA A 139 7.98 -8.82 -6.73
CA ALA A 139 6.66 -9.14 -6.18
C ALA A 139 6.71 -10.37 -5.25
N GLU A 140 7.55 -11.36 -5.57
CA GLU A 140 7.76 -12.55 -4.74
C GLU A 140 8.36 -12.18 -3.37
N ARG A 141 9.33 -11.26 -3.38
CA ARG A 141 9.96 -10.80 -2.13
C ARG A 141 9.01 -9.94 -1.32
N ALA A 142 8.24 -9.07 -1.96
CA ALA A 142 7.19 -8.31 -1.30
C ALA A 142 6.14 -9.24 -0.68
N LEU A 143 5.70 -10.27 -1.39
CA LEU A 143 4.79 -11.30 -0.87
C LEU A 143 5.37 -11.99 0.36
N ALA A 144 6.63 -12.43 0.32
CA ALA A 144 7.29 -13.11 1.44
C ALA A 144 7.31 -12.26 2.73
N TYR A 145 7.40 -10.93 2.61
CA TYR A 145 7.32 -10.03 3.76
C TYR A 145 5.89 -9.71 4.18
N LEU A 146 4.95 -9.59 3.23
CA LEU A 146 3.57 -9.21 3.52
C LEU A 146 2.71 -10.36 4.03
N GLU A 147 3.04 -11.60 3.68
CA GLU A 147 2.30 -12.78 4.16
C GLU A 147 2.26 -12.87 5.69
N PRO A 148 3.39 -12.82 6.43
CA PRO A 148 3.37 -12.79 7.89
C PRO A 148 2.66 -11.56 8.48
N VAL A 149 2.75 -10.40 7.81
CA VAL A 149 2.03 -9.17 8.19
C VAL A 149 0.52 -9.39 8.08
N CYS A 150 0.05 -9.97 6.99
CA CYS A 150 -1.37 -10.28 6.79
C CYS A 150 -1.91 -11.28 7.83
N MET A 151 -1.09 -12.27 8.22
CA MET A 151 -1.44 -13.22 9.28
C MET A 151 -1.58 -12.53 10.63
N ALA A 152 -0.62 -11.66 10.99
CA ALA A 152 -0.66 -10.86 12.21
C ALA A 152 -1.89 -9.93 12.27
N LEU A 153 -2.15 -9.20 11.17
CA LEU A 153 -3.34 -8.34 11.06
C LEU A 153 -4.64 -9.15 11.15
N GLY A 154 -4.69 -10.33 10.50
CA GLY A 154 -5.85 -11.21 10.57
C GLY A 154 -6.16 -11.65 12.01
N ALA A 155 -5.14 -12.00 12.79
CA ALA A 155 -5.29 -12.34 14.20
C ALA A 155 -5.77 -11.12 15.03
N ALA A 156 -5.24 -9.93 14.76
CA ALA A 156 -5.70 -8.70 15.39
C ALA A 156 -7.17 -8.39 15.06
N HIS A 157 -7.56 -8.51 13.80
CA HIS A 157 -8.94 -8.28 13.35
C HIS A 157 -9.93 -9.26 13.98
N GLN A 158 -9.56 -10.53 14.16
CA GLN A 158 -10.37 -11.52 14.88
C GLN A 158 -10.57 -11.15 16.35
N ALA A 159 -9.57 -10.49 16.96
CA ALA A 159 -9.69 -9.94 18.31
C ALA A 159 -10.43 -8.57 18.37
N GLY A 160 -10.99 -8.10 17.23
CA GLY A 160 -11.67 -6.81 17.13
C GLY A 160 -10.73 -5.59 17.10
N ILE A 161 -9.45 -5.82 16.77
CA ILE A 161 -8.40 -4.80 16.82
C ILE A 161 -7.98 -4.44 15.39
N VAL A 162 -8.04 -3.15 15.03
CA VAL A 162 -7.52 -2.60 13.78
C VAL A 162 -6.20 -1.90 14.06
N HIS A 163 -5.18 -2.11 13.21
CA HIS A 163 -3.82 -1.57 13.43
C HIS A 163 -3.72 -0.06 13.27
N ARG A 164 -4.34 0.51 12.22
CA ARG A 164 -4.49 1.97 11.95
C ARG A 164 -3.22 2.76 11.64
N ASP A 165 -2.03 2.20 11.81
CA ASP A 165 -0.73 2.83 11.52
C ASP A 165 0.24 1.87 10.84
N LEU A 166 -0.26 1.00 9.96
CA LEU A 166 0.58 0.10 9.20
C LEU A 166 1.42 0.91 8.20
N LYS A 167 2.73 0.72 8.27
CA LYS A 167 3.73 1.36 7.39
C LYS A 167 5.06 0.60 7.46
N ALA A 168 5.94 0.85 6.51
CA ALA A 168 7.21 0.13 6.40
C ALA A 168 8.12 0.23 7.63
N SER A 169 8.05 1.32 8.41
CA SER A 169 8.83 1.48 9.65
C SER A 169 8.29 0.67 10.83
N ASN A 170 7.03 0.19 10.75
CA ASN A 170 6.39 -0.60 11.79
C ASN A 170 6.43 -2.12 11.49
N VAL A 171 7.15 -2.53 10.45
CA VAL A 171 7.39 -3.92 10.10
C VAL A 171 8.89 -4.19 10.16
N LEU A 172 9.31 -5.05 11.09
CA LEU A 172 10.71 -5.44 11.27
C LEU A 172 10.94 -6.81 10.64
N VAL A 173 12.05 -6.96 9.94
CA VAL A 173 12.48 -8.18 9.26
C VAL A 173 13.81 -8.62 9.83
N VAL A 174 13.86 -9.86 10.30
CA VAL A 174 15.07 -10.59 10.71
C VAL A 174 15.43 -11.57 9.61
N GLU A 175 16.56 -11.39 8.97
CA GLU A 175 17.02 -12.19 7.83
C GLU A 175 18.04 -13.27 8.26
N ASP A 176 17.80 -13.91 9.42
CA ASP A 176 18.68 -14.93 10.01
C ASP A 176 18.32 -16.36 9.58
N GLY A 177 18.09 -16.62 8.30
CA GLY A 177 17.75 -17.97 7.85
C GLY A 177 17.21 -18.02 6.43
N PRO A 178 16.76 -19.22 5.99
CA PRO A 178 16.22 -19.40 4.64
C PRO A 178 14.91 -18.65 4.41
N THR A 179 14.13 -18.41 5.46
CA THR A 179 12.90 -17.62 5.43
C THR A 179 12.98 -16.44 6.38
N PRO A 180 12.67 -15.21 5.92
CA PRO A 180 12.72 -14.04 6.78
C PRO A 180 11.66 -14.15 7.89
N GLN A 181 12.07 -13.86 9.13
CA GLN A 181 11.11 -13.67 10.21
C GLN A 181 10.62 -12.22 10.19
N VAL A 182 9.31 -12.03 10.19
CA VAL A 182 8.70 -10.72 10.14
C VAL A 182 7.91 -10.48 11.42
N LYS A 183 8.10 -9.31 12.01
CA LYS A 183 7.41 -8.87 13.22
C LYS A 183 6.73 -7.53 13.00
N LEU A 184 5.45 -7.48 13.30
CA LEU A 184 4.66 -6.26 13.31
C LEU A 184 4.87 -5.54 14.65
N LEU A 185 5.31 -4.30 14.57
CA LEU A 185 5.56 -3.42 15.71
C LEU A 185 4.34 -2.52 15.93
N ASP A 186 4.35 -1.73 16.95
CA ASP A 186 3.50 -0.57 17.30
C ASP A 186 2.12 -0.49 16.62
N PHE A 187 1.08 -0.96 17.31
CA PHE A 187 -0.30 -0.73 16.92
C PHE A 187 -0.66 0.74 17.18
N GLY A 188 -1.14 1.45 16.17
CA GLY A 188 -1.44 2.89 16.20
C GLY A 188 -2.64 3.30 17.07
N ILE A 189 -2.78 2.71 18.25
CA ILE A 189 -3.91 2.91 19.17
C ILE A 189 -3.94 4.34 19.71
N ALA A 190 -2.78 5.00 19.78
CA ALA A 190 -2.67 6.41 20.15
C ALA A 190 -3.49 7.36 19.24
N LYS A 191 -3.87 6.92 18.02
CA LYS A 191 -4.66 7.71 17.06
C LYS A 191 -6.18 7.63 17.27
N VAL A 192 -6.65 6.74 18.16
CA VAL A 192 -8.10 6.46 18.35
C VAL A 192 -8.88 7.64 18.92
N LEU A 193 -8.22 8.57 19.60
CA LEU A 193 -8.86 9.59 20.42
C LEU A 193 -8.53 11.04 20.02
N GLN A 194 -7.97 11.30 18.84
CA GLN A 194 -7.93 12.65 18.31
C GLN A 194 -9.28 12.95 17.66
N PRO A 195 -10.12 13.85 18.21
CA PRO A 195 -11.28 14.34 17.48
C PRO A 195 -10.78 15.03 16.19
N ALA A 196 -11.45 14.76 15.08
CA ALA A 196 -11.26 15.53 13.86
C ALA A 196 -11.53 17.00 14.20
N GLY A 197 -10.49 17.85 14.25
CA GLY A 197 -10.61 19.27 14.55
C GLY A 197 -9.97 19.79 15.83
N GLY A 198 -9.26 18.97 16.63
CA GLY A 198 -8.55 19.43 17.84
C GLY A 198 -7.29 20.20 17.51
N GLN A 199 -7.23 21.46 17.95
CA GLN A 199 -6.12 22.39 17.79
C GLN A 199 -4.77 21.85 18.31
N GLU A 200 -3.78 22.18 17.59
CA GLU A 200 -2.36 21.89 17.60
C GLU A 200 -1.66 21.97 18.96
N GLY A 201 -1.13 20.81 19.39
CA GLY A 201 0.09 20.80 20.20
C GLY A 201 1.29 20.66 19.27
N LEU A 202 2.22 21.59 19.33
CA LEU A 202 3.47 21.64 18.57
C LEU A 202 4.22 20.31 18.68
N THR A 203 4.20 19.50 17.61
CA THR A 203 5.10 18.37 17.46
C THR A 203 5.81 18.49 16.11
N LEU A 204 7.12 18.36 16.14
CA LEU A 204 8.10 18.50 15.05
C LEU A 204 7.54 18.06 13.68
N ALA A 205 7.51 18.98 12.73
CA ALA A 205 6.86 18.89 11.41
C ALA A 205 7.24 17.62 10.59
N GLY A 206 8.43 17.06 10.77
CA GLY A 206 8.90 15.89 10.02
C GLY A 206 8.31 14.56 10.46
N GLN A 207 7.88 14.39 11.72
CA GLN A 207 7.34 13.13 12.22
C GLN A 207 5.86 12.92 11.92
N ARG A 208 5.08 14.00 11.75
CA ARG A 208 3.67 13.94 11.35
C ARG A 208 3.48 13.59 9.87
N LEU A 209 4.42 13.97 9.01
CA LEU A 209 4.34 13.70 7.58
C LEU A 209 4.46 12.20 7.28
N GLY A 210 5.38 11.48 7.96
CA GLY A 210 5.61 10.05 7.74
C GLY A 210 4.38 9.15 7.94
N THR A 211 3.49 9.53 8.83
CA THR A 211 2.22 8.80 9.10
C THR A 211 1.15 9.11 8.04
N ALA A 212 1.13 10.34 7.49
CA ALA A 212 0.13 10.74 6.50
C ALA A 212 0.25 9.95 5.18
N TYR A 213 1.45 9.45 4.84
CA TYR A 213 1.68 8.66 3.63
C TYR A 213 0.93 7.32 3.53
N ALA A 214 0.37 6.81 4.64
CA ALA A 214 -0.35 5.53 4.67
C ALA A 214 -1.75 5.64 5.27
N MET A 215 -2.27 6.85 5.47
CA MET A 215 -3.62 7.05 6.01
C MET A 215 -4.68 6.71 4.97
N ALA A 216 -5.66 5.91 5.38
CA ALA A 216 -6.82 5.61 4.56
C ALA A 216 -7.80 6.80 4.49
N PRO A 217 -8.57 6.95 3.40
CA PRO A 217 -9.54 8.03 3.23
C PRO A 217 -10.52 8.19 4.40
N GLU A 218 -11.04 7.10 4.96
CA GLU A 218 -11.93 7.12 6.14
C GLU A 218 -11.24 7.63 7.40
N GLN A 219 -9.93 7.41 7.56
CA GLN A 219 -9.18 7.98 8.69
C GLN A 219 -9.06 9.50 8.58
N LEU A 220 -8.88 10.01 7.35
CA LEU A 220 -8.81 11.45 7.07
C LEU A 220 -10.17 12.13 7.22
N ARG A 221 -11.24 11.45 6.83
CA ARG A 221 -12.64 11.94 6.98
C ARG A 221 -13.18 11.83 8.40
N GLY A 222 -12.48 11.14 9.32
CA GLY A 222 -13.00 10.83 10.66
C GLY A 222 -14.15 9.82 10.65
N GLY A 223 -14.24 9.01 9.61
CA GLY A 223 -15.26 7.99 9.43
C GLY A 223 -15.00 6.72 10.27
N PRO A 224 -15.89 5.71 10.15
CA PRO A 224 -15.76 4.47 10.88
C PRO A 224 -14.52 3.68 10.43
N ILE A 225 -13.72 3.24 11.40
CA ILE A 225 -12.52 2.45 11.19
C ILE A 225 -12.86 0.97 11.29
N ASN A 226 -12.46 0.21 10.28
CA ASN A 226 -12.70 -1.22 10.18
C ASN A 226 -11.47 -1.95 9.59
N PRO A 227 -11.45 -3.28 9.45
CA PRO A 227 -10.34 -4.03 8.87
C PRO A 227 -9.90 -3.57 7.47
N ASN A 228 -10.80 -2.99 6.67
CA ASN A 228 -10.48 -2.48 5.32
C ASN A 228 -9.57 -1.25 5.37
N THR A 229 -9.47 -0.57 6.51
CA THR A 229 -8.50 0.52 6.76
C THR A 229 -7.06 -0.01 6.68
N ASP A 230 -6.79 -1.18 7.28
CA ASP A 230 -5.48 -1.81 7.21
C ASP A 230 -5.21 -2.39 5.81
N VAL A 231 -6.25 -2.80 5.06
CA VAL A 231 -6.11 -3.23 3.65
C VAL A 231 -5.63 -2.07 2.76
N TYR A 232 -6.12 -0.85 2.98
CA TYR A 232 -5.59 0.33 2.28
C TYR A 232 -4.10 0.54 2.58
N ALA A 233 -3.73 0.49 3.84
CA ALA A 233 -2.34 0.63 4.26
C ALA A 233 -1.44 -0.50 3.72
N LEU A 234 -1.96 -1.75 3.59
CA LEU A 234 -1.27 -2.84 2.89
C LEU A 234 -1.06 -2.51 1.40
N GLY A 235 -2.02 -1.89 0.74
CA GLY A 235 -1.87 -1.44 -0.65
C GLY A 235 -0.77 -0.38 -0.80
N VAL A 236 -0.72 0.60 0.10
CA VAL A 236 0.36 1.61 0.15
C VAL A 236 1.72 0.95 0.38
N LEU A 237 1.79 0.01 1.33
CA LEU A 237 3.01 -0.71 1.67
C LEU A 237 3.48 -1.59 0.49
N LEU A 238 2.59 -2.34 -0.14
CA LEU A 238 2.91 -3.13 -1.32
C LEU A 238 3.42 -2.24 -2.48
N PHE A 239 2.73 -1.13 -2.77
CA PHE A 239 3.20 -0.17 -3.76
C PHE A 239 4.63 0.32 -3.44
N GLN A 240 4.89 0.68 -2.18
CA GLN A 240 6.21 1.15 -1.74
C GLN A 240 7.29 0.08 -1.90
N LEU A 241 7.01 -1.18 -1.57
CA LEU A 241 7.97 -2.27 -1.73
C LEU A 241 8.30 -2.51 -3.20
N LEU A 242 7.30 -2.49 -4.09
CA LEU A 242 7.47 -2.75 -5.51
C LEU A 242 8.18 -1.61 -6.26
N THR A 243 7.95 -0.36 -5.86
CA THR A 243 8.41 0.82 -6.62
C THR A 243 9.52 1.62 -5.94
N GLY A 244 9.78 1.37 -4.65
CA GLY A 244 10.70 2.15 -3.82
C GLY A 244 10.15 3.51 -3.37
N ARG A 245 8.90 3.84 -3.69
CA ARG A 245 8.28 5.15 -3.39
C ARG A 245 6.81 5.00 -2.96
N TYR A 246 6.28 6.02 -2.30
CA TYR A 246 4.86 6.05 -1.96
C TYR A 246 3.99 6.32 -3.19
N PRO A 247 2.72 5.83 -3.23
CA PRO A 247 1.80 6.10 -4.34
C PRO A 247 1.44 7.58 -4.45
N PHE A 248 1.34 8.27 -3.32
CA PHE A 248 1.09 9.71 -3.25
C PHE A 248 2.22 10.38 -2.48
N GLN A 249 2.70 11.53 -2.98
CA GLN A 249 3.81 12.26 -2.38
C GLN A 249 3.53 13.76 -2.45
N SER A 250 3.68 14.43 -1.32
CA SER A 250 3.71 15.89 -1.23
C SER A 250 4.52 16.30 0.00
N LYS A 251 5.14 17.48 -0.07
CA LYS A 251 5.74 18.12 1.11
C LYS A 251 4.69 18.86 1.93
N ASP A 252 3.58 19.23 1.32
CA ASP A 252 2.42 19.79 1.97
C ASP A 252 1.50 18.67 2.47
N ARG A 253 1.20 18.70 3.75
CA ARG A 253 0.33 17.73 4.40
C ARG A 253 -1.10 17.78 3.86
N MET A 254 -1.67 18.97 3.67
CA MET A 254 -3.04 19.10 3.18
C MET A 254 -3.16 18.58 1.75
N GLU A 255 -2.16 18.84 0.92
CA GLU A 255 -2.11 18.27 -0.43
C GLU A 255 -1.96 16.75 -0.41
N LEU A 256 -1.12 16.19 0.47
CA LEU A 256 -0.99 14.74 0.62
C LEU A 256 -2.32 14.10 1.06
N GLU A 257 -3.02 14.69 2.03
CA GLU A 257 -4.33 14.25 2.48
C GLU A 257 -5.37 14.31 1.33
N ARG A 258 -5.35 15.39 0.54
CA ARG A 258 -6.21 15.52 -0.65
C ARG A 258 -5.94 14.43 -1.69
N LEU A 259 -4.67 14.12 -1.95
CA LEU A 259 -4.29 13.04 -2.87
C LEU A 259 -4.83 11.67 -2.39
N HIS A 260 -4.76 11.38 -1.10
CA HIS A 260 -5.35 10.16 -0.54
C HIS A 260 -6.87 10.12 -0.65
N LEU A 261 -7.55 11.28 -0.56
CA LEU A 261 -9.01 11.38 -0.63
C LEU A 261 -9.55 11.29 -2.07
N GLU A 262 -8.86 11.92 -3.04
CA GLU A 262 -9.45 12.24 -4.34
C GLU A 262 -8.65 11.68 -5.53
N ALA A 263 -7.31 11.68 -5.47
CA ALA A 263 -6.52 11.35 -6.64
C ALA A 263 -6.57 9.84 -6.96
N PRO A 264 -6.69 9.46 -8.23
CA PRO A 264 -6.57 8.07 -8.64
C PRO A 264 -5.16 7.54 -8.30
N PRO A 265 -5.06 6.31 -7.75
CA PRO A 265 -3.76 5.75 -7.43
C PRO A 265 -2.98 5.41 -8.71
N PRO A 266 -1.66 5.69 -8.75
CA PRO A 266 -0.82 5.31 -9.87
C PRO A 266 -0.64 3.78 -9.91
N ARG A 267 -0.47 3.22 -11.11
CA ARG A 267 -0.15 1.80 -11.27
C ARG A 267 1.32 1.54 -10.88
N PRO A 268 1.62 0.49 -10.11
CA PRO A 268 3.00 0.07 -9.86
C PRO A 268 3.78 -0.19 -11.15
N SER A 269 3.17 -0.78 -12.19
CA SER A 269 3.80 -1.06 -13.47
C SER A 269 4.30 0.17 -14.22
N ALA A 270 3.70 1.34 -13.99
CA ALA A 270 4.21 2.61 -14.49
C ALA A 270 5.57 3.02 -13.86
N CYS A 271 6.02 2.34 -12.81
CA CYS A 271 7.21 2.70 -12.03
C CYS A 271 8.19 1.55 -11.83
N ALA A 272 7.75 0.30 -12.03
CA ALA A 272 8.53 -0.90 -11.75
C ALA A 272 8.07 -2.06 -12.67
N PRO A 273 8.94 -3.05 -12.95
CA PRO A 273 8.58 -4.21 -13.74
C PRO A 273 7.70 -5.17 -12.92
N VAL A 274 6.41 -4.93 -12.90
CA VAL A 274 5.40 -5.77 -12.26
C VAL A 274 4.27 -6.08 -13.22
N SER A 275 3.61 -7.22 -13.04
CA SER A 275 2.51 -7.65 -13.90
C SER A 275 1.24 -6.81 -13.68
N LEU A 276 0.37 -6.77 -14.69
CA LEU A 276 -0.95 -6.15 -14.56
C LEU A 276 -1.82 -6.82 -13.47
N ALA A 277 -1.60 -8.11 -13.20
CA ALA A 277 -2.26 -8.80 -12.11
C ALA A 277 -1.88 -8.21 -10.75
N VAL A 278 -0.60 -7.88 -10.55
CA VAL A 278 -0.13 -7.20 -9.33
C VAL A 278 -0.66 -5.75 -9.26
N ASP A 279 -0.72 -5.03 -10.39
CA ASP A 279 -1.36 -3.72 -10.46
C ASP A 279 -2.80 -3.77 -9.95
N ALA A 280 -3.59 -4.73 -10.45
CA ALA A 280 -5.00 -4.88 -10.07
C ALA A 280 -5.17 -5.09 -8.55
N VAL A 281 -4.27 -5.87 -7.92
CA VAL A 281 -4.28 -6.07 -6.48
C VAL A 281 -4.00 -4.76 -5.73
N VAL A 282 -2.97 -4.01 -6.14
CA VAL A 282 -2.61 -2.73 -5.49
C VAL A 282 -3.73 -1.72 -5.67
N LEU A 283 -4.23 -1.53 -6.88
CA LEU A 283 -5.30 -0.57 -7.17
C LEU A 283 -6.56 -0.86 -6.37
N ARG A 284 -6.96 -2.14 -6.27
CA ARG A 284 -8.11 -2.53 -5.45
C ARG A 284 -7.90 -2.24 -3.95
N CYS A 285 -6.69 -2.38 -3.40
CA CYS A 285 -6.41 -1.96 -2.03
C CYS A 285 -6.55 -0.45 -1.86
N LEU A 286 -6.17 0.33 -2.88
CA LEU A 286 -6.14 1.80 -2.85
C LEU A 286 -7.48 2.46 -3.26
N GLU A 287 -8.55 1.67 -3.46
CA GLU A 287 -9.91 2.19 -3.66
C GLU A 287 -10.29 3.17 -2.54
N LYS A 288 -10.96 4.26 -2.91
CA LYS A 288 -11.31 5.32 -1.96
C LYS A 288 -12.42 4.87 -1.01
N GLU A 289 -13.39 4.14 -1.54
CA GLU A 289 -14.48 3.55 -0.77
C GLU A 289 -14.03 2.20 -0.19
N ALA A 290 -14.16 2.05 1.14
CA ALA A 290 -13.62 0.90 1.87
C ALA A 290 -14.27 -0.44 1.42
N GLU A 291 -15.53 -0.41 1.01
CA GLU A 291 -16.32 -1.56 0.57
C GLU A 291 -15.85 -2.14 -0.77
N ARG A 292 -15.18 -1.32 -1.61
CA ARG A 292 -14.62 -1.77 -2.89
C ARG A 292 -13.28 -2.47 -2.75
N ARG A 293 -12.62 -2.34 -1.59
CA ARG A 293 -11.36 -3.02 -1.27
C ARG A 293 -11.56 -4.52 -1.04
N PHE A 294 -10.50 -5.22 -0.72
CA PHE A 294 -10.62 -6.59 -0.21
C PHE A 294 -11.31 -6.57 1.16
N PRO A 295 -12.25 -7.50 1.41
CA PRO A 295 -13.03 -7.50 2.67
C PRO A 295 -12.20 -7.80 3.92
N HIS A 296 -11.06 -8.48 3.77
CA HIS A 296 -10.13 -8.84 4.85
C HIS A 296 -8.75 -9.18 4.28
N THR A 297 -7.73 -9.18 5.16
CA THR A 297 -6.33 -9.42 4.79
C THR A 297 -6.08 -10.77 4.12
N ALA A 298 -6.85 -11.81 4.45
CA ALA A 298 -6.72 -13.12 3.81
C ALA A 298 -7.16 -13.10 2.34
N ALA A 299 -8.20 -12.32 1.99
CA ALA A 299 -8.64 -12.17 0.59
C ALA A 299 -7.58 -11.41 -0.22
N PHE A 300 -7.00 -10.35 0.35
CA PHE A 300 -5.86 -9.66 -0.25
C PHE A 300 -4.67 -10.60 -0.48
N LEU A 301 -4.28 -11.37 0.54
CA LEU A 301 -3.15 -12.29 0.45
C LEU A 301 -3.36 -13.38 -0.63
N THR A 302 -4.57 -13.92 -0.72
CA THR A 302 -4.92 -14.89 -1.77
C THR A 302 -4.77 -14.27 -3.16
N ALA A 303 -5.31 -13.07 -3.37
CA ALA A 303 -5.20 -12.37 -4.65
C ALA A 303 -3.74 -12.03 -4.99
N LEU A 304 -2.95 -11.59 -4.00
CA LEU A 304 -1.53 -11.29 -4.22
C LEU A 304 -0.73 -12.55 -4.57
N ARG A 305 -0.96 -13.68 -3.89
CA ARG A 305 -0.32 -14.96 -4.24
C ARG A 305 -0.63 -15.35 -5.69
N GLN A 306 -1.90 -15.34 -6.06
CA GLN A 306 -2.30 -15.65 -7.44
C GLN A 306 -1.63 -14.73 -8.48
N ALA A 307 -1.59 -13.43 -8.19
CA ALA A 307 -0.94 -12.46 -9.08
C ALA A 307 0.57 -12.68 -9.20
N VAL A 308 1.24 -13.09 -8.10
CA VAL A 308 2.69 -13.40 -8.08
C VAL A 308 2.97 -14.74 -8.75
N ASP A 309 2.15 -15.77 -8.50
CA ASP A 309 2.30 -17.09 -9.15
C ASP A 309 2.16 -16.96 -10.67
N THR A 310 1.19 -16.18 -11.14
CA THR A 310 1.03 -15.85 -12.55
C THR A 310 2.29 -15.13 -13.10
N GLN A 311 2.86 -14.20 -12.34
CA GLN A 311 4.10 -13.51 -12.72
C GLN A 311 5.32 -14.46 -12.74
N GLY A 312 5.46 -15.34 -11.75
CA GLY A 312 6.55 -16.31 -11.66
C GLY A 312 6.55 -17.34 -12.79
N LEU A 313 5.37 -17.81 -13.17
CA LEU A 313 5.20 -18.65 -14.37
C LEU A 313 5.53 -17.86 -15.65
N ALA A 314 5.29 -16.57 -15.65
CA ALA A 314 5.53 -15.65 -16.75
C ALA A 314 7.01 -15.41 -17.04
N SER A 315 7.86 -15.32 -16.02
CA SER A 315 9.29 -15.05 -16.20
C SER A 315 10.09 -16.27 -16.72
N ALA A 316 9.54 -17.47 -16.68
CA ALA A 316 10.24 -18.69 -17.12
C ALA A 316 10.25 -18.89 -18.65
N ASP A 317 9.24 -18.35 -19.39
CA ASP A 317 9.08 -18.55 -20.86
C ASP A 317 8.57 -17.31 -21.61
N GLY A 318 8.67 -16.11 -21.02
CA GLY A 318 8.23 -14.88 -21.66
C GLY A 318 9.11 -14.45 -22.82
N ARG A 319 8.49 -14.11 -23.96
CA ARG A 319 9.17 -13.52 -25.13
C ARG A 319 8.70 -12.07 -25.32
N ALA A 320 9.67 -11.19 -25.60
CA ALA A 320 9.34 -9.83 -26.02
C ALA A 320 8.98 -9.83 -27.51
N GLY A 321 7.91 -9.16 -27.86
CA GLY A 321 7.45 -9.01 -29.22
C GLY A 321 6.92 -7.62 -29.50
N GLN A 322 6.96 -7.20 -30.77
CA GLN A 322 6.28 -5.99 -31.19
C GLN A 322 4.80 -6.31 -31.37
N ALA A 323 3.93 -5.39 -30.93
CA ALA A 323 2.49 -5.58 -31.05
C ALA A 323 1.77 -4.28 -31.34
N LEU A 324 0.59 -4.42 -31.94
CA LEU A 324 -0.41 -3.38 -32.06
C LEU A 324 -1.31 -3.46 -30.80
N ALA A 325 -1.38 -2.39 -30.04
CA ALA A 325 -2.28 -2.26 -28.90
C ALA A 325 -3.43 -1.32 -29.21
N LEU A 326 -4.62 -1.67 -28.74
CA LEU A 326 -5.81 -0.86 -28.83
C LEU A 326 -6.39 -0.67 -27.44
N HIS A 327 -6.41 0.57 -26.96
CA HIS A 327 -7.12 0.96 -25.76
C HIS A 327 -8.49 1.53 -26.15
N ALA A 328 -9.53 0.96 -25.58
CA ALA A 328 -10.91 1.42 -25.75
C ALA A 328 -11.47 1.77 -24.37
N GLU A 329 -12.13 2.90 -24.26
CA GLU A 329 -12.77 3.36 -23.02
C GLU A 329 -14.13 3.97 -23.34
N VAL A 330 -15.15 3.55 -22.61
CA VAL A 330 -16.51 4.12 -22.71
C VAL A 330 -16.69 5.08 -21.53
N GLU A 331 -16.63 6.37 -21.81
CA GLU A 331 -16.86 7.44 -20.85
C GLU A 331 -18.36 7.72 -20.72
N ILE A 332 -18.87 7.70 -19.51
CA ILE A 332 -20.28 7.93 -19.20
C ILE A 332 -20.46 9.39 -18.81
N ALA A 333 -21.39 10.10 -19.45
CA ALA A 333 -21.68 11.49 -19.13
C ALA A 333 -22.23 11.65 -17.71
N GLU A 334 -21.83 12.72 -17.01
CA GLU A 334 -22.38 13.07 -15.70
C GLU A 334 -23.91 13.22 -15.77
N GLY A 335 -24.64 12.45 -14.96
CA GLY A 335 -26.11 12.46 -14.93
C GLY A 335 -26.80 11.39 -15.79
N ALA A 336 -26.08 10.44 -16.38
CA ALA A 336 -26.67 9.26 -16.97
C ALA A 336 -27.44 8.46 -15.90
N HIS A 337 -28.61 7.92 -16.29
CA HIS A 337 -29.42 7.11 -15.39
C HIS A 337 -28.65 5.85 -14.96
N ASP A 338 -28.40 5.75 -13.66
CA ASP A 338 -27.70 4.61 -13.03
C ASP A 338 -28.74 3.54 -12.63
N ASP A 339 -29.37 2.94 -13.63
CA ASP A 339 -30.36 1.87 -13.43
C ASP A 339 -29.88 0.54 -14.04
N GLU A 340 -30.55 -0.55 -13.67
CA GLU A 340 -30.19 -1.91 -14.08
C GLU A 340 -30.26 -2.10 -15.62
N VAL A 341 -31.09 -1.35 -16.29
CA VAL A 341 -31.26 -1.37 -17.77
C VAL A 341 -30.06 -0.69 -18.43
N PHE A 342 -29.59 0.42 -17.86
CA PHE A 342 -28.41 1.11 -18.34
C PHE A 342 -27.15 0.21 -18.22
N HIS A 343 -26.96 -0.42 -17.06
CA HIS A 343 -25.83 -1.34 -16.86
C HIS A 343 -25.85 -2.54 -17.81
N ALA A 344 -27.01 -3.14 -18.04
CA ALA A 344 -27.16 -4.23 -19.01
C ALA A 344 -26.82 -3.76 -20.45
N SER A 345 -27.27 -2.58 -20.83
CA SER A 345 -27.00 -2.01 -22.15
C SER A 345 -25.53 -1.60 -22.33
N LEU A 346 -24.89 -1.14 -21.28
CA LEU A 346 -23.46 -0.84 -21.29
C LEU A 346 -22.61 -2.13 -21.39
N ALA A 347 -23.01 -3.20 -20.71
CA ALA A 347 -22.39 -4.51 -20.87
C ALA A 347 -22.48 -5.01 -22.32
N ASP A 348 -23.62 -4.86 -22.99
CA ASP A 348 -23.79 -5.21 -24.40
C ASP A 348 -22.84 -4.44 -25.34
N VAL A 349 -22.55 -3.15 -25.03
CA VAL A 349 -21.57 -2.34 -25.78
C VAL A 349 -20.17 -2.89 -25.60
N LEU A 350 -19.79 -3.22 -24.37
CA LEU A 350 -18.46 -3.77 -24.04
C LEU A 350 -18.26 -5.16 -24.63
N ASP A 351 -19.27 -6.03 -24.57
CA ASP A 351 -19.26 -7.38 -25.16
C ASP A 351 -19.19 -7.32 -26.68
N ARG A 352 -19.84 -6.33 -27.30
CA ARG A 352 -19.70 -6.12 -28.73
C ARG A 352 -18.30 -5.68 -29.10
N LEU A 353 -17.74 -4.71 -28.37
CA LEU A 353 -16.37 -4.24 -28.59
C LEU A 353 -15.38 -5.40 -28.49
N GLU A 354 -15.47 -6.23 -27.47
CA GLU A 354 -14.62 -7.41 -27.30
C GLU A 354 -14.74 -8.38 -28.48
N ARG A 355 -15.95 -8.68 -28.94
CA ARG A 355 -16.17 -9.57 -30.08
C ARG A 355 -15.54 -9.04 -31.36
N GLU A 356 -15.69 -7.76 -31.66
CA GLU A 356 -15.11 -7.11 -32.83
C GLU A 356 -13.57 -7.13 -32.76
N LEU A 357 -13.00 -6.84 -31.59
CA LEU A 357 -11.55 -6.90 -31.37
C LEU A 357 -11.01 -8.31 -31.58
N ARG A 358 -11.68 -9.34 -31.05
CA ARG A 358 -11.30 -10.75 -31.25
C ARG A 358 -11.37 -11.15 -32.72
N GLN A 359 -12.39 -10.70 -33.48
CA GLN A 359 -12.50 -10.97 -34.90
C GLN A 359 -11.36 -10.34 -35.73
N MET A 360 -10.84 -9.20 -35.26
CA MET A 360 -9.67 -8.54 -35.87
C MET A 360 -8.33 -9.12 -35.39
N GLY A 361 -8.33 -10.21 -34.60
CA GLY A 361 -7.16 -10.88 -34.08
C GLY A 361 -6.51 -10.19 -32.88
N PHE A 362 -7.22 -9.32 -32.19
CA PHE A 362 -6.78 -8.81 -30.89
C PHE A 362 -7.15 -9.77 -29.76
N LEU A 363 -6.24 -9.94 -28.82
CA LEU A 363 -6.45 -10.62 -27.56
C LEU A 363 -6.77 -9.58 -26.51
N LEU A 364 -7.79 -9.82 -25.69
CA LEU A 364 -8.13 -8.94 -24.58
C LEU A 364 -7.10 -9.14 -23.45
N ALA A 365 -6.21 -8.16 -23.29
CA ALA A 365 -5.14 -8.19 -22.30
C ALA A 365 -5.59 -7.69 -20.93
N LEU A 366 -6.53 -6.74 -20.90
CA LEU A 366 -7.04 -6.13 -19.68
C LEU A 366 -8.46 -5.59 -19.91
N GLN A 367 -9.30 -5.79 -18.88
CA GLN A 367 -10.60 -5.11 -18.78
C GLN A 367 -10.75 -4.55 -17.37
N VAL A 368 -10.95 -3.23 -17.26
CA VAL A 368 -11.14 -2.54 -15.97
C VAL A 368 -12.29 -1.55 -16.11
N GLY A 369 -13.40 -1.83 -15.44
CA GLY A 369 -14.61 -1.01 -15.59
C GLY A 369 -15.07 -0.96 -17.04
N THR A 370 -15.12 0.23 -17.62
CA THR A 370 -15.53 0.50 -19.01
C THR A 370 -14.34 0.55 -19.99
N ALA A 371 -13.12 0.29 -19.53
CA ALA A 371 -11.91 0.30 -20.34
C ALA A 371 -11.45 -1.12 -20.69
N GLN A 372 -11.04 -1.32 -21.94
CA GLN A 372 -10.50 -2.57 -22.48
C GLN A 372 -9.17 -2.30 -23.20
N LEU A 373 -8.20 -3.21 -23.02
CA LEU A 373 -6.93 -3.21 -23.75
C LEU A 373 -6.84 -4.48 -24.59
N GLY A 374 -6.91 -4.34 -25.90
CA GLY A 374 -6.67 -5.39 -26.88
C GLY A 374 -5.22 -5.34 -27.38
N ILE A 375 -4.57 -6.50 -27.53
CA ILE A 375 -3.21 -6.60 -28.07
C ILE A 375 -3.18 -7.63 -29.21
N ARG A 376 -2.57 -7.25 -30.34
CA ARG A 376 -2.31 -8.13 -31.47
C ARG A 376 -0.81 -8.13 -31.76
N LEU A 377 -0.16 -9.29 -31.61
CA LEU A 377 1.26 -9.45 -31.93
C LEU A 377 1.52 -9.19 -33.43
N LEU A 378 2.63 -8.54 -33.70
CA LEU A 378 3.21 -8.38 -35.02
C LEU A 378 4.36 -9.41 -35.15
N GLU A 379 4.15 -10.41 -36.00
CA GLU A 379 5.16 -11.46 -36.19
C GLU A 379 6.34 -10.92 -37.02
N VAL A 380 7.56 -11.07 -36.52
CA VAL A 380 8.78 -10.63 -37.20
C VAL A 380 8.96 -11.37 -38.54
N ASP A 381 8.60 -12.64 -38.56
CA ASP A 381 8.74 -13.50 -39.71
C ASP A 381 7.62 -13.35 -40.75
N ARG A 382 6.48 -12.73 -40.34
CA ARG A 382 5.31 -12.46 -41.16
C ARG A 382 4.76 -11.07 -40.89
N PRO A 383 5.39 -10.01 -41.37
CA PRO A 383 4.90 -8.65 -41.21
C PRO A 383 3.55 -8.47 -41.90
N LEU A 384 2.73 -7.54 -41.41
CA LEU A 384 1.48 -7.19 -42.07
C LEU A 384 1.76 -6.67 -43.48
N SER A 385 1.14 -7.30 -44.47
CA SER A 385 1.17 -6.75 -45.84
C SER A 385 0.37 -5.45 -45.89
N ALA A 386 0.66 -4.58 -46.87
CA ALA A 386 -0.08 -3.32 -47.02
C ALA A 386 -1.59 -3.56 -47.23
N SER A 387 -2.00 -4.67 -47.83
CA SER A 387 -3.42 -5.04 -47.98
C SER A 387 -4.07 -5.42 -46.63
N GLU A 388 -3.35 -6.21 -45.80
CA GLU A 388 -3.83 -6.59 -44.45
C GLU A 388 -3.88 -5.39 -43.53
N ALA A 389 -2.88 -4.49 -43.58
CA ALA A 389 -2.83 -3.26 -42.83
C ALA A 389 -4.02 -2.33 -43.17
N CYS A 390 -4.29 -2.13 -44.44
CA CYS A 390 -5.43 -1.34 -44.92
C CYS A 390 -6.78 -1.96 -44.52
N ALA A 391 -6.91 -3.28 -44.64
CA ALA A 391 -8.13 -3.99 -44.23
C ALA A 391 -8.37 -3.86 -42.72
N LEU A 392 -7.32 -3.98 -41.90
CA LEU A 392 -7.39 -3.83 -40.45
C LEU A 392 -7.77 -2.39 -40.07
N ARG A 393 -7.15 -1.39 -40.67
CA ARG A 393 -7.51 0.02 -40.48
C ARG A 393 -8.99 0.27 -40.77
N THR A 394 -9.46 -0.18 -41.93
CA THR A 394 -10.88 -0.03 -42.34
C THR A 394 -11.82 -0.72 -41.35
N ALA A 395 -11.43 -1.89 -40.83
CA ALA A 395 -12.22 -2.61 -39.85
C ALA A 395 -12.28 -1.86 -38.50
N LEU A 396 -11.15 -1.27 -38.05
CA LEU A 396 -11.09 -0.44 -36.82
C LEU A 396 -11.94 0.82 -36.96
N GLU A 397 -11.88 1.51 -38.09
CA GLU A 397 -12.70 2.71 -38.37
C GLU A 397 -14.20 2.37 -38.39
N ARG A 398 -14.58 1.26 -39.02
CA ARG A 398 -15.96 0.78 -39.02
C ARG A 398 -16.46 0.41 -37.63
N MET A 399 -15.69 -0.40 -36.90
CA MET A 399 -16.03 -0.78 -35.52
C MET A 399 -16.19 0.46 -34.63
N PHE A 400 -15.30 1.44 -34.74
CA PHE A 400 -15.38 2.69 -33.99
C PHE A 400 -16.72 3.42 -34.28
N LEU A 401 -17.11 3.56 -35.55
CA LEU A 401 -18.36 4.23 -35.92
C LEU A 401 -19.60 3.51 -35.38
N GLU A 402 -19.62 2.18 -35.48
CA GLU A 402 -20.78 1.38 -35.07
C GLU A 402 -20.94 1.33 -33.54
N VAL A 403 -19.82 1.13 -32.80
CA VAL A 403 -19.82 1.07 -31.32
C VAL A 403 -20.04 2.47 -30.73
N SER A 404 -19.47 3.52 -31.33
CA SER A 404 -19.70 4.91 -30.89
C SER A 404 -21.16 5.33 -31.04
N GLU A 405 -21.83 4.89 -32.09
CA GLU A 405 -23.28 5.16 -32.29
C GLU A 405 -24.13 4.46 -31.21
N GLN A 406 -23.76 3.24 -30.84
CA GLN A 406 -24.42 2.50 -29.76
C GLN A 406 -24.16 3.14 -28.39
N ALA A 407 -22.90 3.54 -28.08
CA ALA A 407 -22.57 4.23 -26.86
C ALA A 407 -23.28 5.58 -26.71
N ARG A 408 -23.36 6.37 -27.80
CA ARG A 408 -24.06 7.65 -27.79
C ARG A 408 -25.56 7.54 -27.47
N ARG A 409 -26.23 6.45 -27.89
CA ARG A 409 -27.63 6.19 -27.52
C ARG A 409 -27.82 5.98 -26.02
N LEU A 410 -26.77 5.60 -25.30
CA LEU A 410 -26.72 5.44 -23.84
C LEU A 410 -26.26 6.71 -23.13
N GLY A 411 -25.99 7.82 -23.84
CA GLY A 411 -25.38 9.01 -23.24
C GLY A 411 -23.91 8.85 -22.89
N ALA A 412 -23.22 7.90 -23.55
CA ALA A 412 -21.80 7.62 -23.33
C ALA A 412 -20.98 7.94 -24.60
N GLN A 413 -19.68 8.10 -24.44
CA GLN A 413 -18.73 8.34 -25.52
C GLN A 413 -17.65 7.24 -25.56
N LEU A 414 -17.36 6.72 -26.76
CA LEU A 414 -16.30 5.76 -26.97
C LEU A 414 -15.00 6.48 -27.37
N HIS A 415 -13.92 6.20 -26.64
CA HIS A 415 -12.57 6.63 -26.97
C HIS A 415 -11.77 5.43 -27.43
N LEU A 416 -11.11 5.53 -28.57
CA LEU A 416 -10.20 4.52 -29.05
C LEU A 416 -8.81 5.12 -29.30
N CYS A 417 -7.79 4.47 -28.78
CA CYS A 417 -6.39 4.81 -29.08
C CYS A 417 -5.64 3.57 -29.54
N VAL A 418 -4.94 3.70 -30.67
CA VAL A 418 -4.15 2.61 -31.25
C VAL A 418 -2.68 3.00 -31.22
N HIS A 419 -1.83 2.09 -30.74
CA HIS A 419 -0.39 2.28 -30.60
C HIS A 419 0.39 1.03 -30.97
N VAL A 420 1.65 1.20 -31.37
CA VAL A 420 2.59 0.11 -31.62
C VAL A 420 3.78 0.23 -30.70
N GLY A 421 4.12 -0.86 -30.03
CA GLY A 421 5.23 -0.91 -29.10
C GLY A 421 5.66 -2.34 -28.75
N MET A 422 6.55 -2.45 -27.81
CA MET A 422 7.02 -3.74 -27.28
C MET A 422 6.10 -4.22 -26.16
N VAL A 423 5.84 -5.52 -26.15
CA VAL A 423 5.06 -6.23 -25.15
C VAL A 423 5.78 -7.53 -24.78
N GLU A 424 5.67 -7.92 -23.55
CA GLU A 424 6.10 -9.24 -23.07
C GLU A 424 4.90 -10.17 -23.02
N VAL A 425 5.02 -11.32 -23.68
CA VAL A 425 3.93 -12.30 -23.79
C VAL A 425 4.44 -13.71 -23.55
N ARG A 426 3.53 -14.60 -23.14
CA ARG A 426 3.78 -16.02 -22.99
C ARG A 426 2.69 -16.82 -23.70
N GLY A 427 3.02 -18.04 -24.11
CA GLY A 427 2.11 -18.98 -24.77
C GLY A 427 2.12 -18.87 -26.30
N GLU A 428 1.30 -19.72 -26.93
CA GLU A 428 1.09 -19.71 -28.38
C GLU A 428 -0.20 -18.96 -28.75
N ALA A 429 -0.41 -18.74 -30.04
CA ALA A 429 -1.46 -17.84 -30.56
C ALA A 429 -2.88 -18.07 -30.01
N SER A 430 -3.23 -19.27 -29.55
CA SER A 430 -4.54 -19.57 -28.95
C SER A 430 -4.63 -19.34 -27.45
N ASP A 431 -3.47 -19.24 -26.75
CA ASP A 431 -3.36 -19.20 -25.30
C ASP A 431 -2.35 -18.13 -24.86
N LEU A 432 -2.30 -17.04 -25.63
CA LEU A 432 -1.34 -15.96 -25.41
C LEU A 432 -1.73 -15.13 -24.19
N GLU A 433 -0.83 -15.03 -23.23
CA GLU A 433 -0.95 -14.22 -22.03
C GLU A 433 0.00 -13.01 -22.13
N VAL A 434 -0.54 -11.81 -21.84
CA VAL A 434 0.24 -10.57 -21.81
C VAL A 434 0.81 -10.39 -20.42
N LEU A 435 2.14 -10.30 -20.32
CA LEU A 435 2.88 -10.23 -19.07
C LEU A 435 3.16 -8.78 -18.65
N GLY A 436 3.39 -7.88 -19.62
CA GLY A 436 3.76 -6.50 -19.37
C GLY A 436 4.46 -5.85 -20.55
N GLY A 437 5.22 -4.79 -20.27
CA GLY A 437 6.02 -4.07 -21.24
C GLY A 437 5.47 -2.67 -21.57
N PRO A 438 6.17 -1.87 -22.40
CA PRO A 438 5.82 -0.48 -22.71
C PRO A 438 4.39 -0.27 -23.23
N LEU A 439 3.81 -1.26 -23.93
CA LEU A 439 2.43 -1.18 -24.42
C LEU A 439 1.38 -1.19 -23.30
N THR A 440 1.72 -1.71 -22.15
CA THR A 440 0.81 -1.72 -20.98
C THR A 440 0.86 -0.42 -20.18
N GLU A 441 1.79 0.49 -20.48
CA GLU A 441 1.92 1.81 -19.90
C GLU A 441 1.00 2.82 -20.61
N LEU A 442 -0.31 2.67 -20.45
CA LEU A 442 -1.34 3.43 -21.16
C LEU A 442 -1.13 4.95 -21.11
N SER A 443 -0.64 5.47 -19.97
CA SER A 443 -0.38 6.90 -19.78
C SER A 443 0.68 7.48 -20.73
N THR A 444 1.47 6.65 -21.37
CA THR A 444 2.54 7.09 -22.29
C THR A 444 2.03 7.34 -23.71
N TRP A 445 0.91 6.72 -24.08
CA TRP A 445 0.43 6.76 -25.48
C TRP A 445 -1.08 6.96 -25.64
N VAL A 446 -1.89 6.75 -24.59
CA VAL A 446 -3.32 7.04 -24.62
C VAL A 446 -3.53 8.53 -24.48
N THR A 447 -4.17 9.13 -25.48
CA THR A 447 -4.56 10.54 -25.46
C THR A 447 -6.04 10.64 -25.10
N GLN A 448 -6.38 11.57 -24.19
CA GLN A 448 -7.76 11.90 -23.84
C GLN A 448 -8.37 12.83 -24.92
N ALA A 449 -8.77 12.26 -26.03
CA ALA A 449 -9.53 12.98 -27.05
C ALA A 449 -10.96 12.42 -27.09
N PRO A 450 -11.94 13.12 -26.53
CA PRO A 450 -13.32 12.61 -26.41
C PRO A 450 -13.93 12.25 -27.76
N GLY A 451 -14.50 11.04 -27.87
CA GLY A 451 -15.28 10.59 -29.02
C GLY A 451 -14.47 10.45 -30.31
N ALA A 452 -13.17 10.19 -30.25
CA ALA A 452 -12.29 10.04 -31.41
C ALA A 452 -11.57 8.69 -31.45
N LEU A 453 -11.30 8.22 -32.66
CA LEU A 453 -10.32 7.18 -32.93
C LEU A 453 -8.96 7.86 -33.15
N HIS A 454 -8.04 7.67 -32.21
CA HIS A 454 -6.68 8.21 -32.27
C HIS A 454 -5.69 7.12 -32.65
N MET A 455 -4.83 7.40 -33.61
CA MET A 455 -3.70 6.53 -33.97
C MET A 455 -2.40 7.27 -33.72
N THR A 456 -1.51 6.67 -32.92
CA THR A 456 -0.18 7.25 -32.73
C THR A 456 0.61 7.21 -34.05
N PRO A 457 1.66 8.02 -34.26
CA PRO A 457 2.46 8.03 -35.48
C PRO A 457 3.00 6.64 -35.84
N SER A 458 3.42 5.84 -34.86
CA SER A 458 3.90 4.48 -35.10
C SER A 458 2.81 3.52 -35.56
N ALA A 459 1.59 3.64 -35.02
CA ALA A 459 0.44 2.84 -35.45
C ALA A 459 -0.04 3.25 -36.85
N ALA A 460 -0.11 4.55 -37.13
CA ALA A 460 -0.51 5.08 -38.42
C ALA A 460 0.45 4.59 -39.53
N GLN A 461 1.75 4.62 -39.27
CA GLN A 461 2.74 4.14 -40.23
C GLN A 461 2.55 2.67 -40.60
N ILE A 462 2.32 1.79 -39.62
CA ILE A 462 2.09 0.35 -39.86
C ILE A 462 0.75 0.09 -40.56
N LEU A 463 -0.31 0.84 -40.17
CA LEU A 463 -1.62 0.67 -40.76
C LEU A 463 -1.81 1.35 -42.11
N GLU A 464 -0.86 2.20 -42.56
CA GLU A 464 -0.85 2.81 -43.91
C GLU A 464 0.01 2.05 -44.88
N PHE A 465 1.19 1.55 -44.45
CA PHE A 465 2.22 1.02 -45.34
C PHE A 465 2.53 -0.48 -45.14
N GLY A 466 1.96 -1.08 -44.10
CA GLY A 466 2.33 -2.42 -43.62
C GLY A 466 3.51 -2.36 -42.63
N ALA A 467 3.85 -3.51 -42.04
CA ALA A 467 4.95 -3.63 -41.08
C ALA A 467 6.24 -4.09 -41.75
#